data_4e80fb342f387b90bdc8c65670064fea
#
_entry.id   4e80fb342f387b90bdc8c65670064fea
#
_cell.length_a   1.000
_cell.length_b   1.000
_cell.length_c   1.000
_cell.angle_alpha   90.00
_cell.angle_beta   90.00
_cell.angle_gamma   90.00
#
_symmetry.space_group_name_H-M   'P 1'
#
loop_
_entity.id
_entity.type
_entity.pdbx_description
1 polymer ?
#
loop_
_entity_poly.entity_id
_entity_poly.type
_entity_poly.pdbx_seq_one_letter_code
_entity_poly.pdbx_strand_id
1 'polypeptide(L)'
;MGKIIAVNISEEKGRPKKNIHSANLIEDWGVEHDAHAGKWHRQVSLLSYEKIEDFKKKGAPVVDGAFGENLTVQGIDLKTLPIGTRLQCNEVLLEVTQIGKQCHSGCEIFKVMGDCIMPREGIFARVLKGGVISEGDEINVIKRPFRAAILTSSDSGYAGEREDLSGPTIRKILENNGYEVVHTILLPDDRDM
;
A
#
# COMPACT_ATOMS: atom_id res chain seq x y z
N MET A 1 -14.27 1.72 4.43
CA MET A 1 -14.13 2.82 5.39
C MET A 1 -13.40 2.28 6.60
N GLY A 2 -12.34 2.91 6.98
CA GLY A 2 -11.54 2.56 8.16
C GLY A 2 -11.33 3.76 9.07
N LYS A 3 -10.63 3.55 10.19
CA LYS A 3 -10.37 4.57 11.18
C LYS A 3 -8.90 4.53 11.62
N ILE A 4 -8.30 5.70 11.83
CA ILE A 4 -6.98 5.84 12.44
C ILE A 4 -7.12 5.61 13.95
N ILE A 5 -6.43 4.62 14.48
CA ILE A 5 -6.44 4.27 15.91
C ILE A 5 -5.25 4.88 16.64
N ALA A 6 -4.09 4.94 15.99
CA ALA A 6 -2.89 5.54 16.54
C ALA A 6 -2.03 6.18 15.46
N VAL A 7 -1.34 7.27 15.82
CA VAL A 7 -0.36 7.97 14.99
C VAL A 7 0.98 7.93 15.72
N ASN A 8 1.95 7.20 15.16
CA ASN A 8 3.19 6.87 15.87
C ASN A 8 4.42 7.38 15.12
N ILE A 9 5.39 7.91 15.87
CA ILE A 9 6.72 8.30 15.37
C ILE A 9 7.84 7.79 16.28
N SER A 10 9.04 7.73 15.73
CA SER A 10 10.28 7.62 16.49
C SER A 10 11.29 8.61 15.94
N GLU A 11 11.92 9.38 16.80
CA GLU A 11 12.97 10.33 16.43
C GLU A 11 14.28 9.61 16.07
N GLU A 12 14.44 8.34 16.49
CA GLU A 12 15.62 7.53 16.26
C GLU A 12 15.30 6.23 15.50
N LYS A 13 16.15 5.85 14.55
CA LYS A 13 16.04 4.56 13.85
C LYS A 13 16.30 3.39 14.81
N GLY A 14 15.53 2.31 14.63
CA GLY A 14 15.68 1.09 15.43
C GLY A 14 15.02 1.13 16.81
N ARG A 15 14.35 2.20 17.16
CA ARG A 15 13.53 2.31 18.36
C ARG A 15 12.05 2.05 18.08
N PRO A 16 11.28 1.52 19.05
CA PRO A 16 9.82 1.50 18.96
C PRO A 16 9.28 2.92 18.74
N LYS A 17 8.23 3.04 17.96
CA LYS A 17 7.53 4.30 17.79
C LYS A 17 6.63 4.56 18.99
N LYS A 18 6.36 5.84 19.27
CA LYS A 18 5.45 6.27 20.33
C LYS A 18 4.24 6.94 19.71
N ASN A 19 3.08 6.68 20.26
CA ASN A 19 1.86 7.37 19.87
C ASN A 19 1.93 8.85 20.26
N ILE A 20 1.71 9.73 19.28
CA ILE A 20 1.68 11.19 19.42
C ILE A 20 0.31 11.78 19.10
N HIS A 21 -0.69 10.90 18.85
CA HIS A 21 -2.10 11.20 18.59
C HIS A 21 -2.38 11.94 17.28
N SER A 22 -1.48 12.79 16.81
CA SER A 22 -1.63 13.56 15.57
C SER A 22 -0.27 13.88 14.98
N ALA A 23 -0.16 13.87 13.64
CA ALA A 23 1.05 14.25 12.94
C ALA A 23 0.75 14.96 11.62
N ASN A 24 1.67 15.84 11.21
CA ASN A 24 1.70 16.36 9.85
C ASN A 24 2.44 15.39 8.93
N LEU A 25 1.85 15.09 7.80
CA LEU A 25 2.49 14.31 6.73
C LEU A 25 2.94 15.25 5.63
N ILE A 26 4.20 15.13 5.23
CA ILE A 26 4.83 15.99 4.23
C ILE A 26 4.87 15.23 2.90
N GLU A 27 4.41 15.88 1.84
CA GLU A 27 4.41 15.33 0.47
C GLU A 27 5.82 14.89 0.05
N ASP A 28 5.90 13.73 -0.58
CA ASP A 28 7.14 13.06 -1.01
C ASP A 28 8.22 12.94 0.09
N TRP A 29 7.80 12.89 1.35
CA TRP A 29 8.71 12.79 2.49
C TRP A 29 8.24 11.77 3.54
N GLY A 30 7.02 11.91 4.06
CA GLY A 30 6.48 11.03 5.11
C GLY A 30 5.99 11.79 6.34
N VAL A 31 6.03 11.13 7.50
CA VAL A 31 5.58 11.71 8.76
C VAL A 31 6.65 12.68 9.29
N GLU A 32 6.25 13.90 9.58
CA GLU A 32 7.14 14.93 10.13
C GLU A 32 7.79 14.47 11.44
N HIS A 33 9.08 14.75 11.61
CA HIS A 33 9.91 14.30 12.76
C HIS A 33 10.10 12.79 12.93
N ASP A 34 9.61 11.96 12.01
CA ASP A 34 9.90 10.52 12.06
C ASP A 34 11.26 10.21 11.44
N ALA A 35 12.09 9.44 12.14
CA ALA A 35 13.44 9.07 11.69
C ALA A 35 13.48 8.26 10.39
N HIS A 36 12.35 7.67 9.97
CA HIS A 36 12.23 6.89 8.74
C HIS A 36 11.66 7.70 7.59
N ALA A 37 11.27 8.97 7.80
CA ALA A 37 10.84 9.87 6.74
C ALA A 37 11.98 10.12 5.74
N GLY A 38 11.65 10.35 4.47
CA GLY A 38 12.63 10.62 3.42
C GLY A 38 12.10 10.34 2.01
N LYS A 39 12.89 10.72 1.00
CA LYS A 39 12.57 10.51 -0.42
C LYS A 39 12.80 9.07 -0.85
N TRP A 40 11.90 8.20 -0.50
CA TRP A 40 11.90 6.79 -0.87
C TRP A 40 10.47 6.24 -0.92
N HIS A 41 10.31 4.95 -1.22
CA HIS A 41 8.97 4.37 -1.40
C HIS A 41 8.26 3.94 -0.10
N ARG A 42 8.95 3.91 1.05
CA ARG A 42 8.40 3.51 2.35
C ARG A 42 8.34 4.69 3.33
N GLN A 43 7.70 5.78 2.91
CA GLN A 43 7.62 7.01 3.69
C GLN A 43 6.74 6.90 4.93
N VAL A 44 5.67 6.10 4.83
CA VAL A 44 4.72 5.85 5.91
C VAL A 44 4.47 4.35 6.01
N SER A 45 4.51 3.81 7.19
CA SER A 45 4.18 2.41 7.47
C SER A 45 2.81 2.30 8.14
N LEU A 46 1.98 1.37 7.67
CA LEU A 46 0.64 1.14 8.20
C LEU A 46 0.49 -0.32 8.65
N LEU A 47 -0.24 -0.53 9.74
CA LEU A 47 -0.55 -1.85 10.28
C LEU A 47 -2.00 -1.92 10.74
N SER A 48 -2.65 -3.08 10.53
CA SER A 48 -4.04 -3.29 10.95
C SER A 48 -4.14 -3.44 12.47
N TYR A 49 -5.07 -2.68 13.06
CA TYR A 49 -5.41 -2.77 14.47
C TYR A 49 -5.85 -4.19 14.86
N GLU A 50 -6.65 -4.85 14.04
CA GLU A 50 -7.14 -6.21 14.27
C GLU A 50 -5.98 -7.19 14.36
N LYS A 51 -4.94 -7.05 13.53
CA LYS A 51 -3.74 -7.90 13.55
C LYS A 51 -2.89 -7.65 14.79
N ILE A 52 -2.83 -6.42 15.27
CA ILE A 52 -2.17 -6.07 16.53
C ILE A 52 -2.92 -6.73 17.71
N GLU A 53 -4.24 -6.59 17.75
CA GLU A 53 -5.06 -7.19 18.80
C GLU A 53 -4.97 -8.72 18.82
N ASP A 54 -4.97 -9.38 17.67
CA ASP A 54 -4.78 -10.81 17.57
C ASP A 54 -3.38 -11.24 18.05
N PHE A 55 -2.38 -10.40 17.86
CA PHE A 55 -1.03 -10.64 18.37
C PHE A 55 -0.96 -10.45 19.89
N LYS A 56 -1.64 -9.45 20.45
CA LYS A 56 -1.78 -9.23 21.90
C LYS A 56 -2.40 -10.43 22.60
N LYS A 57 -3.42 -11.05 22.00
CA LYS A 57 -4.07 -12.28 22.56
C LYS A 57 -3.10 -13.45 22.72
N LYS A 58 -1.97 -13.46 22.03
CA LYS A 58 -0.90 -14.46 22.18
C LYS A 58 0.02 -14.19 23.37
N GLY A 59 -0.30 -13.17 24.19
CA GLY A 59 0.47 -12.81 25.38
C GLY A 59 1.58 -11.78 25.14
N ALA A 60 1.59 -11.13 23.98
CA ALA A 60 2.59 -10.10 23.69
C ALA A 60 2.30 -8.79 24.45
N PRO A 61 3.26 -8.20 25.15
CA PRO A 61 3.14 -6.87 25.77
C PRO A 61 3.31 -5.77 24.70
N VAL A 62 2.32 -5.65 23.80
CA VAL A 62 2.38 -4.74 22.66
C VAL A 62 1.64 -3.45 22.95
N VAL A 63 2.28 -2.33 22.75
CA VAL A 63 1.72 -0.98 22.74
C VAL A 63 1.70 -0.42 21.32
N ASP A 64 0.99 0.69 21.08
CA ASP A 64 0.97 1.36 19.79
C ASP A 64 2.39 1.76 19.36
N GLY A 65 2.71 1.55 18.08
CA GLY A 65 4.03 1.83 17.53
C GLY A 65 5.09 0.74 17.75
N ALA A 66 4.76 -0.31 18.50
CA ALA A 66 5.71 -1.35 18.89
C ALA A 66 6.30 -2.13 17.70
N PHE A 67 5.58 -2.28 16.60
CA PHE A 67 6.05 -2.94 15.37
C PHE A 67 6.79 -1.97 14.43
N GLY A 68 6.86 -0.67 14.80
CA GLY A 68 7.45 0.39 14.01
C GLY A 68 6.49 0.98 12.97
N GLU A 69 5.19 0.72 13.11
CA GLU A 69 4.15 1.34 12.28
C GLU A 69 3.97 2.82 12.64
N ASN A 70 3.71 3.65 11.59
CA ASN A 70 3.31 5.04 11.76
C ASN A 70 1.82 5.17 12.01
N LEU A 71 1.00 4.46 11.24
CA LEU A 71 -0.44 4.51 11.36
C LEU A 71 -0.99 3.13 11.73
N THR A 72 -1.72 3.07 12.83
CA THR A 72 -2.55 1.91 13.17
C THR A 72 -3.95 2.15 12.62
N VAL A 73 -4.41 1.26 11.75
CA VAL A 73 -5.66 1.42 10.99
C VAL A 73 -6.62 0.29 11.31
N GLN A 74 -7.86 0.63 11.67
CA GLN A 74 -8.96 -0.31 11.91
C GLN A 74 -9.91 -0.36 10.71
N GLY A 75 -10.53 -1.51 10.46
CA GLY A 75 -11.63 -1.69 9.51
C GLY A 75 -11.21 -1.81 8.04
N ILE A 76 -9.91 -1.87 7.74
CA ILE A 76 -9.38 -2.14 6.40
C ILE A 76 -8.41 -3.32 6.48
N ASP A 77 -8.62 -4.33 5.64
CA ASP A 77 -7.62 -5.39 5.45
C ASP A 77 -6.49 -4.86 4.55
N LEU A 78 -5.52 -4.20 5.20
CA LEU A 78 -4.44 -3.49 4.52
C LEU A 78 -3.61 -4.39 3.61
N LYS A 79 -3.39 -5.65 4.02
CA LYS A 79 -2.56 -6.62 3.29
C LYS A 79 -3.13 -6.99 1.92
N THR A 80 -4.46 -6.92 1.78
CA THR A 80 -5.14 -7.26 0.53
C THR A 80 -5.15 -6.11 -0.49
N LEU A 81 -4.70 -4.93 -0.09
CA LEU A 81 -4.66 -3.76 -0.96
C LEU A 81 -3.54 -3.91 -2.00
N PRO A 82 -3.84 -3.90 -3.30
CA PRO A 82 -2.81 -3.93 -4.33
C PRO A 82 -1.85 -2.72 -4.22
N ILE A 83 -0.61 -2.91 -4.66
CA ILE A 83 0.34 -1.79 -4.84
C ILE A 83 -0.28 -0.79 -5.84
N GLY A 84 -0.14 0.51 -5.56
CA GLY A 84 -0.79 1.60 -6.30
C GLY A 84 -2.17 1.98 -5.77
N THR A 85 -2.74 1.21 -4.82
CA THR A 85 -3.97 1.60 -4.14
C THR A 85 -3.78 2.92 -3.41
N ARG A 86 -4.77 3.79 -3.50
CA ARG A 86 -4.76 5.08 -2.79
C ARG A 86 -5.66 5.05 -1.57
N LEU A 87 -5.15 5.66 -0.51
CA LEU A 87 -5.85 5.85 0.76
C LEU A 87 -6.00 7.35 1.01
N GLN A 88 -7.21 7.78 1.28
CA GLN A 88 -7.55 9.17 1.61
C GLN A 88 -7.90 9.27 3.09
N CYS A 89 -7.25 10.18 3.80
CA CYS A 89 -7.59 10.58 5.16
C CYS A 89 -7.57 12.11 5.23
N ASN A 90 -8.72 12.72 5.44
CA ASN A 90 -8.89 14.17 5.31
C ASN A 90 -8.34 14.66 3.94
N GLU A 91 -7.40 15.60 3.94
CA GLU A 91 -6.71 16.08 2.74
C GLU A 91 -5.51 15.22 2.33
N VAL A 92 -5.02 14.34 3.23
CA VAL A 92 -3.86 13.50 2.99
C VAL A 92 -4.20 12.40 2.00
N LEU A 93 -3.34 12.24 0.99
CA LEU A 93 -3.43 11.17 0.01
C LEU A 93 -2.17 10.31 0.07
N LEU A 94 -2.35 9.04 0.39
CA LEU A 94 -1.30 8.02 0.42
C LEU A 94 -1.44 7.07 -0.76
N GLU A 95 -0.32 6.53 -1.25
CA GLU A 95 -0.30 5.46 -2.25
C GLU A 95 0.50 4.28 -1.74
N VAL A 96 -0.11 3.10 -1.70
CA VAL A 96 0.54 1.85 -1.28
C VAL A 96 1.65 1.51 -2.24
N THR A 97 2.86 1.32 -1.72
CA THR A 97 4.07 1.07 -2.52
C THR A 97 4.70 -0.29 -2.25
N GLN A 98 4.40 -0.90 -1.09
CA GLN A 98 4.95 -2.20 -0.73
C GLN A 98 4.06 -2.90 0.29
N ILE A 99 3.97 -4.22 0.18
CA ILE A 99 3.32 -5.10 1.15
C ILE A 99 4.40 -5.94 1.82
N GLY A 100 4.43 -5.93 3.15
CA GLY A 100 5.44 -6.63 3.93
C GLY A 100 6.85 -6.05 3.79
N LYS A 101 7.79 -6.57 4.54
CA LYS A 101 9.23 -6.25 4.43
C LYS A 101 10.10 -7.41 4.90
N GLN A 102 11.30 -7.52 4.39
CA GLN A 102 12.32 -8.37 4.99
C GLN A 102 12.91 -7.66 6.23
N CYS A 103 12.96 -8.36 7.36
CA CYS A 103 13.65 -7.89 8.55
C CYS A 103 15.01 -8.57 8.65
N HIS A 104 16.09 -7.79 8.70
CA HIS A 104 17.46 -8.29 8.76
C HIS A 104 17.98 -8.46 10.19
N SER A 105 17.33 -7.83 11.17
CA SER A 105 17.68 -7.93 12.60
C SER A 105 16.41 -8.03 13.43
N GLY A 106 16.41 -8.90 14.43
CA GLY A 106 15.30 -9.03 15.36
C GLY A 106 15.10 -7.71 16.13
N CYS A 107 13.92 -7.07 15.93
CA CYS A 107 13.48 -5.96 16.78
C CYS A 107 13.14 -6.48 18.19
N GLU A 108 12.85 -5.57 19.11
CA GLU A 108 12.55 -5.91 20.50
C GLU A 108 11.38 -6.91 20.60
N ILE A 109 10.32 -6.72 19.83
CA ILE A 109 9.17 -7.66 19.78
C ILE A 109 9.60 -9.04 19.28
N PHE A 110 10.42 -9.11 18.25
CA PHE A 110 10.90 -10.40 17.75
C PHE A 110 11.76 -11.14 18.80
N LYS A 111 12.57 -10.40 19.58
CA LYS A 111 13.37 -11.00 20.66
C LYS A 111 12.52 -11.60 21.77
N VAL A 112 11.41 -10.91 22.11
CA VAL A 112 10.51 -11.35 23.20
C VAL A 112 9.56 -12.47 22.75
N MET A 113 9.00 -12.34 21.55
CA MET A 113 7.92 -13.21 21.06
C MET A 113 8.38 -14.29 20.06
N GLY A 114 9.60 -14.19 19.53
CA GLY A 114 10.08 -15.05 18.44
C GLY A 114 9.37 -14.81 17.11
N ASP A 115 8.46 -13.83 17.03
CA ASP A 115 7.65 -13.52 15.86
C ASP A 115 7.39 -12.00 15.74
N CYS A 116 7.06 -11.53 14.51
CA CYS A 116 6.65 -10.17 14.24
C CYS A 116 5.68 -10.14 13.07
N ILE A 117 4.60 -9.38 13.19
CA ILE A 117 3.56 -9.29 12.15
C ILE A 117 3.92 -8.29 11.05
N MET A 118 4.77 -7.29 11.32
CA MET A 118 5.11 -6.25 10.34
C MET A 118 5.68 -6.80 9.01
N PRO A 119 6.51 -7.86 8.99
CA PRO A 119 6.98 -8.45 7.74
C PRO A 119 5.88 -9.03 6.85
N ARG A 120 4.78 -9.48 7.42
CA ARG A 120 3.71 -10.19 6.72
C ARG A 120 2.44 -9.36 6.51
N GLU A 121 2.12 -8.50 7.46
CA GLU A 121 0.84 -7.78 7.53
C GLU A 121 1.00 -6.27 7.34
N GLY A 122 2.23 -5.74 7.53
CA GLY A 122 2.49 -4.32 7.35
C GLY A 122 2.50 -3.91 5.89
N ILE A 123 2.00 -2.72 5.60
CA ILE A 123 2.13 -2.10 4.29
C ILE A 123 2.88 -0.78 4.40
N PHE A 124 3.44 -0.34 3.29
CA PHE A 124 4.15 0.93 3.18
C PHE A 124 3.53 1.77 2.09
N ALA A 125 3.53 3.07 2.31
CA ALA A 125 2.99 4.04 1.40
C ALA A 125 3.92 5.24 1.22
N ARG A 126 3.76 5.95 0.10
CA ARG A 126 4.28 7.29 -0.10
C ARG A 126 3.18 8.33 0.06
N VAL A 127 3.55 9.53 0.44
CA VAL A 127 2.64 10.66 0.58
C VAL A 127 2.54 11.37 -0.78
N LEU A 128 1.36 11.31 -1.39
CA LEU A 128 1.07 12.02 -2.65
C LEU A 128 0.55 13.44 -2.42
N LYS A 129 -0.10 13.68 -1.27
CA LYS A 129 -0.54 14.97 -0.80
C LYS A 129 -0.43 14.99 0.72
N GLY A 130 0.23 16.00 1.26
CA GLY A 130 0.43 16.18 2.69
C GLY A 130 -0.79 16.75 3.40
N GLY A 131 -0.69 16.85 4.73
CA GLY A 131 -1.69 17.37 5.64
C GLY A 131 -1.65 16.69 7.00
N VAL A 132 -2.62 16.96 7.85
CA VAL A 132 -2.67 16.44 9.22
C VAL A 132 -3.54 15.19 9.28
N ILE A 133 -3.05 14.16 9.98
CA ILE A 133 -3.79 12.97 10.38
C ILE A 133 -3.80 12.89 11.90
N SER A 134 -4.97 12.59 12.47
CA SER A 134 -5.18 12.44 13.91
C SER A 134 -5.88 11.12 14.24
N GLU A 135 -5.72 10.67 15.47
CA GLU A 135 -6.54 9.59 16.01
C GLU A 135 -8.03 9.91 15.87
N GLY A 136 -8.78 8.92 15.45
CA GLY A 136 -10.21 9.04 15.21
C GLY A 136 -10.58 9.43 13.80
N ASP A 137 -9.64 9.92 12.99
CA ASP A 137 -9.91 10.29 11.61
C ASP A 137 -10.33 9.09 10.76
N GLU A 138 -11.21 9.34 9.81
CA GLU A 138 -11.62 8.35 8.83
C GLU A 138 -10.58 8.21 7.72
N ILE A 139 -10.27 6.97 7.36
CA ILE A 139 -9.41 6.63 6.21
C ILE A 139 -10.18 5.77 5.22
N ASN A 140 -10.13 6.14 3.95
CA ASN A 140 -10.91 5.52 2.90
C ASN A 140 -10.03 5.00 1.77
N VAL A 141 -10.33 3.78 1.28
CA VAL A 141 -9.74 3.25 0.06
C VAL A 141 -10.38 3.95 -1.14
N ILE A 142 -9.57 4.68 -1.92
CA ILE A 142 -10.02 5.24 -3.18
C ILE A 142 -9.96 4.14 -4.23
N LYS A 143 -11.13 3.65 -4.63
CA LYS A 143 -11.24 2.72 -5.74
C LYS A 143 -10.92 3.48 -7.04
N ARG A 144 -9.74 3.21 -7.60
CA ARG A 144 -9.41 3.60 -8.97
C ARG A 144 -9.38 2.35 -9.82
N PRO A 145 -9.98 2.34 -10.99
CA PRO A 145 -9.75 1.25 -11.91
C PRO A 145 -8.24 1.19 -12.23
N PHE A 146 -7.65 0.01 -12.14
CA PHE A 146 -6.31 -0.18 -12.63
C PHE A 146 -6.31 0.01 -14.15
N ARG A 147 -5.38 0.78 -14.67
CA ARG A 147 -5.27 1.02 -16.11
C ARG A 147 -4.50 -0.10 -16.77
N ALA A 148 -5.02 -0.61 -17.87
CA ALA A 148 -4.39 -1.64 -18.69
C ALA A 148 -4.29 -1.18 -20.15
N ALA A 149 -3.25 -1.62 -20.84
CA ALA A 149 -3.15 -1.55 -22.29
C ALA A 149 -3.10 -2.99 -22.83
N ILE A 150 -3.73 -3.22 -23.97
CA ILE A 150 -3.77 -4.51 -24.66
C ILE A 150 -2.94 -4.38 -25.93
N LEU A 151 -2.00 -5.29 -26.10
CA LEU A 151 -1.27 -5.49 -27.34
C LEU A 151 -1.54 -6.91 -27.81
N THR A 152 -2.05 -7.06 -29.02
CA THR A 152 -2.14 -8.34 -29.75
C THR A 152 -1.16 -8.32 -30.91
N SER A 153 -0.49 -9.44 -31.15
CA SER A 153 0.47 -9.60 -32.23
C SER A 153 -0.05 -10.69 -33.18
N SER A 154 -0.23 -10.37 -34.46
CA SER A 154 -0.71 -11.30 -35.49
C SER A 154 -0.55 -10.70 -36.88
N ASP A 155 0.22 -11.32 -37.75
CA ASP A 155 0.40 -10.91 -39.13
C ASP A 155 -0.92 -10.91 -39.92
N SER A 156 -1.68 -12.00 -39.87
CA SER A 156 -2.96 -12.12 -40.57
C SER A 156 -4.04 -11.19 -40.02
N GLY A 157 -4.03 -10.94 -38.69
CA GLY A 157 -4.91 -9.95 -38.05
C GLY A 157 -4.56 -8.54 -38.49
N TYR A 158 -3.28 -8.18 -38.48
CA TYR A 158 -2.80 -6.87 -38.90
C TYR A 158 -3.07 -6.60 -40.39
N ALA A 159 -2.90 -7.59 -41.25
CA ALA A 159 -3.23 -7.49 -42.67
C ALA A 159 -4.75 -7.46 -42.98
N GLY A 160 -5.60 -7.67 -41.96
CA GLY A 160 -7.06 -7.69 -42.11
C GLY A 160 -7.61 -8.99 -42.73
N GLU A 161 -6.77 -10.02 -42.85
CA GLU A 161 -7.15 -11.35 -43.37
C GLU A 161 -7.91 -12.19 -42.34
N ARG A 162 -7.76 -11.85 -41.06
CA ARG A 162 -8.40 -12.52 -39.92
C ARG A 162 -8.86 -11.51 -38.89
N GLU A 163 -10.06 -11.75 -38.34
CA GLU A 163 -10.57 -10.94 -37.24
C GLU A 163 -9.78 -11.14 -35.95
N ASP A 164 -9.41 -10.05 -35.26
CA ASP A 164 -8.82 -10.11 -33.93
C ASP A 164 -9.90 -10.42 -32.89
N LEU A 165 -9.98 -11.68 -32.47
CA LEU A 165 -10.85 -12.12 -31.37
C LEU A 165 -10.17 -12.01 -30.00
N SER A 166 -8.84 -11.92 -29.97
CA SER A 166 -8.03 -11.93 -28.74
C SER A 166 -8.14 -10.60 -28.02
N GLY A 167 -7.92 -9.48 -28.71
CA GLY A 167 -7.98 -8.14 -28.12
C GLY A 167 -9.32 -7.85 -27.44
N PRO A 168 -10.47 -8.01 -28.16
CA PRO A 168 -11.80 -7.84 -27.55
C PRO A 168 -12.08 -8.77 -26.37
N THR A 169 -11.61 -10.03 -26.44
CA THR A 169 -11.78 -10.99 -25.35
C THR A 169 -11.00 -10.57 -24.11
N ILE A 170 -9.74 -10.17 -24.26
CA ILE A 170 -8.90 -9.67 -23.18
C ILE A 170 -9.51 -8.40 -22.57
N ARG A 171 -9.98 -7.46 -23.42
CA ARG A 171 -10.67 -6.24 -22.97
C ARG A 171 -11.84 -6.58 -22.04
N LYS A 172 -12.73 -7.47 -22.49
CA LYS A 172 -13.90 -7.88 -21.70
C LYS A 172 -13.52 -8.50 -20.35
N ILE A 173 -12.48 -9.34 -20.33
CA ILE A 173 -11.96 -9.95 -19.10
C ILE A 173 -11.43 -8.87 -18.15
N LEU A 174 -10.61 -7.94 -18.65
CA LEU A 174 -10.02 -6.88 -17.85
C LEU A 174 -11.09 -5.95 -17.28
N GLU A 175 -12.04 -5.48 -18.10
CA GLU A 175 -13.11 -4.59 -17.67
C GLU A 175 -14.02 -5.25 -16.62
N ASN A 176 -14.35 -6.55 -16.78
CA ASN A 176 -15.12 -7.31 -15.80
C ASN A 176 -14.38 -7.48 -14.46
N ASN A 177 -13.05 -7.35 -14.46
CA ASN A 177 -12.21 -7.41 -13.26
C ASN A 177 -11.79 -6.02 -12.74
N GLY A 178 -12.47 -4.95 -13.18
CA GLY A 178 -12.30 -3.60 -12.65
C GLY A 178 -11.11 -2.83 -13.22
N TYR A 179 -10.55 -3.28 -14.35
CA TYR A 179 -9.51 -2.53 -15.08
C TYR A 179 -10.15 -1.54 -16.06
N GLU A 180 -9.55 -0.36 -16.19
CA GLU A 180 -9.80 0.59 -17.27
C GLU A 180 -8.85 0.30 -18.42
N VAL A 181 -9.36 -0.21 -19.55
CA VAL A 181 -8.54 -0.44 -20.74
C VAL A 181 -8.38 0.87 -21.49
N VAL A 182 -7.20 1.48 -21.36
CA VAL A 182 -6.89 2.81 -21.91
C VAL A 182 -6.35 2.77 -23.32
N HIS A 183 -5.84 1.64 -23.78
CA HIS A 183 -5.32 1.47 -25.13
C HIS A 183 -5.43 0.02 -25.59
N THR A 184 -5.68 -0.15 -26.88
CA THR A 184 -5.63 -1.48 -27.53
C THR A 184 -4.95 -1.29 -28.87
N ILE A 185 -3.97 -2.11 -29.17
CA ILE A 185 -3.22 -2.11 -30.40
C ILE A 185 -3.04 -3.52 -30.95
N LEU A 186 -3.17 -3.69 -32.26
CA LEU A 186 -2.85 -4.89 -33.00
C LEU A 186 -1.62 -4.61 -33.85
N LEU A 187 -0.60 -5.40 -33.73
CA LEU A 187 0.67 -5.28 -34.47
C LEU A 187 0.96 -6.57 -35.25
N PRO A 188 1.78 -6.52 -36.29
CA PRO A 188 2.32 -7.73 -36.91
C PRO A 188 3.27 -8.47 -35.96
N ASP A 189 3.61 -9.73 -36.29
CA ASP A 189 4.55 -10.54 -35.52
C ASP A 189 6.02 -10.14 -35.77
N ASP A 190 6.28 -8.97 -36.29
CA ASP A 190 7.62 -8.48 -36.59
C ASP A 190 8.31 -8.02 -35.29
N ARG A 191 9.53 -8.51 -35.08
CA ARG A 191 10.33 -8.28 -33.88
C ARG A 191 11.04 -6.93 -33.87
N ASP A 192 11.14 -6.28 -35.04
CA ASP A 192 11.95 -5.08 -35.26
C ASP A 192 11.09 -3.79 -35.42
N MET A 193 9.79 -3.87 -35.09
CA MET A 193 8.85 -2.74 -35.05
C MET A 193 8.56 -2.20 -33.68
#